data_be762e0e4a419ed0517b7de925d98a12
#
_entry.id   be762e0e4a419ed0517b7de925d98a12
#
_cell.length_a   1.000
_cell.length_b   1.000
_cell.length_c   1.000
_cell.angle_alpha   90.00
_cell.angle_beta   90.00
_cell.angle_gamma   90.00
#
_symmetry.space_group_name_H-M   'P 1'
#
loop_
_entity.id
_entity.type
_entity.pdbx_description
1 polymer ?
#
loop_
_entity_poly.entity_id
_entity_poly.type
_entity_poly.pdbx_seq_one_letter_code
_entity_poly.pdbx_strand_id
1 'polypeptide(L)'
;QSGNGIMVTASHNPATYNGFKIILQHQVISGETLQQLIPMMRDENLHLDKPPESMGSLVEADIVSQYLDHIVDISRLEKSFKLVVDGANSVPGPIATQLFDRLGCLAFPLYCDIDGSFPNHPPNPADEKNLVDLQRHVIDQQAELGLAFDGDGDRVVVISGRGRIVWPDQLMMIFAR
;
A
#
# COMPACT_ATOMS: atom_id res chain seq x y z
N GLN A 1 2.33 -19.32 -12.60
CA GLN A 1 1.87 -18.82 -11.29
C GLN A 1 1.83 -20.01 -10.33
N SER A 2 2.61 -19.95 -9.23
CA SER A 2 2.77 -21.10 -8.31
C SER A 2 1.54 -21.37 -7.45
N GLY A 3 0.63 -20.43 -7.32
CA GLY A 3 -0.48 -20.49 -6.38
C GLY A 3 -0.09 -20.31 -4.89
N ASN A 4 1.19 -20.10 -4.63
CA ASN A 4 1.75 -19.88 -3.30
C ASN A 4 2.44 -18.52 -3.24
N GLY A 5 2.34 -17.83 -2.12
CA GLY A 5 2.97 -16.54 -1.94
C GLY A 5 3.03 -16.10 -0.48
N ILE A 6 4.00 -15.27 -0.18
CA ILE A 6 4.11 -14.58 1.10
C ILE A 6 4.28 -13.09 0.81
N MET A 7 3.39 -12.28 1.36
CA MET A 7 3.52 -10.84 1.37
C MET A 7 3.99 -10.40 2.75
N VAL A 8 5.08 -9.65 2.78
CA VAL A 8 5.64 -9.09 4.03
C VAL A 8 5.12 -7.69 4.19
N THR A 9 4.27 -7.46 5.20
CA THR A 9 3.71 -6.14 5.50
C THR A 9 3.19 -6.08 6.93
N ALA A 10 3.42 -4.95 7.58
CA ALA A 10 2.75 -4.60 8.84
C ALA A 10 1.63 -3.55 8.62
N SER A 11 1.29 -3.24 7.36
CA SER A 11 0.29 -2.24 6.98
C SER A 11 0.58 -0.89 7.66
N HIS A 12 -0.30 -0.45 8.55
CA HIS A 12 -0.22 0.83 9.26
C HIS A 12 0.34 0.74 10.69
N ASN A 13 0.90 -0.42 11.07
CA ASN A 13 1.52 -0.59 12.38
C ASN A 13 2.82 0.23 12.51
N PRO A 14 3.25 0.54 13.76
CA PRO A 14 4.53 1.20 14.00
C PRO A 14 5.72 0.43 13.36
N ALA A 15 6.81 1.14 13.08
CA ALA A 15 8.01 0.62 12.41
C ALA A 15 8.65 -0.62 13.07
N THR A 16 8.37 -0.86 14.36
CA THR A 16 8.86 -2.03 15.11
C THR A 16 8.09 -3.32 14.85
N TYR A 17 6.97 -3.23 14.11
CA TYR A 17 6.12 -4.37 13.76
C TYR A 17 6.42 -4.87 12.36
N ASN A 18 6.23 -6.17 12.18
CA ASN A 18 6.23 -6.80 10.86
C ASN A 18 5.10 -7.83 10.80
N GLY A 19 4.73 -8.26 9.60
CA GLY A 19 3.67 -9.22 9.40
C GLY A 19 3.82 -9.99 8.09
N PHE A 20 3.10 -11.10 8.00
CA PHE A 20 3.09 -11.97 6.83
C PHE A 20 1.66 -12.32 6.45
N LYS A 21 1.29 -12.05 5.21
CA LYS A 21 0.06 -12.58 4.59
C LYS A 21 0.49 -13.78 3.74
N ILE A 22 -0.04 -14.97 4.05
CA ILE A 22 0.41 -16.22 3.42
C ILE A 22 -0.71 -16.78 2.55
N ILE A 23 -0.36 -17.13 1.32
CA ILE A 23 -1.24 -17.83 0.37
C ILE A 23 -0.61 -19.18 0.06
N LEU A 24 -1.35 -20.27 0.25
CA LEU A 24 -0.97 -21.61 -0.15
C LEU A 24 -2.06 -22.22 -1.03
N GLN A 25 -1.66 -22.75 -2.20
CA GLN A 25 -2.58 -23.38 -3.16
C GLN A 25 -3.79 -22.48 -3.49
N HIS A 26 -3.53 -21.19 -3.75
CA HIS A 26 -4.53 -20.14 -4.03
C HIS A 26 -5.47 -19.81 -2.86
N GLN A 27 -5.21 -20.31 -1.64
CA GLN A 27 -6.01 -20.03 -0.46
C GLN A 27 -5.24 -19.16 0.53
N VAL A 28 -5.89 -18.12 1.06
CA VAL A 28 -5.32 -17.29 2.13
C VAL A 28 -5.31 -18.09 3.44
N ILE A 29 -4.13 -18.20 4.05
CA ILE A 29 -3.97 -18.85 5.35
C ILE A 29 -4.39 -17.89 6.44
N SER A 30 -5.47 -18.22 7.15
CA SER A 30 -6.04 -17.38 8.21
C SER A 30 -6.69 -18.23 9.31
N GLY A 31 -7.13 -17.59 10.39
CA GLY A 31 -7.87 -18.25 11.46
C GLY A 31 -7.16 -19.47 12.05
N GLU A 32 -7.89 -20.59 12.14
CA GLU A 32 -7.38 -21.82 12.74
C GLU A 32 -6.18 -22.41 12.01
N THR A 33 -6.16 -22.31 10.68
CA THR A 33 -5.02 -22.80 9.87
C THR A 33 -3.74 -22.05 10.20
N LEU A 34 -3.82 -20.73 10.41
CA LEU A 34 -2.66 -19.93 10.82
C LEU A 34 -2.19 -20.33 12.25
N GLN A 35 -3.13 -20.62 13.15
CA GLN A 35 -2.80 -21.04 14.52
C GLN A 35 -2.05 -22.38 14.56
N GLN A 36 -2.22 -23.25 13.58
CA GLN A 36 -1.49 -24.52 13.47
C GLN A 36 0.01 -24.31 13.17
N LEU A 37 0.41 -23.16 12.65
CA LEU A 37 1.83 -22.85 12.44
C LEU A 37 2.58 -22.61 13.76
N ILE A 38 1.89 -22.13 14.81
CA ILE A 38 2.53 -21.79 16.09
C ILE A 38 3.21 -23.00 16.73
N PRO A 39 2.55 -24.18 16.92
CA PRO A 39 3.23 -25.35 17.46
C PRO A 39 4.35 -25.86 16.54
N MET A 40 4.18 -25.77 15.22
CA MET A 40 5.24 -26.15 14.27
C MET A 40 6.49 -25.26 14.43
N MET A 41 6.31 -23.95 14.60
CA MET A 41 7.42 -23.00 14.79
C MET A 41 8.12 -23.17 16.15
N ARG A 42 7.44 -23.79 17.14
CA ARG A 42 7.98 -24.06 18.48
C ARG A 42 8.60 -25.46 18.61
N ASP A 43 8.43 -26.29 17.60
CA ASP A 43 8.99 -27.64 17.59
C ASP A 43 10.50 -27.56 17.37
N GLU A 44 11.28 -27.81 18.43
CA GLU A 44 12.75 -27.87 18.40
C GLU A 44 13.29 -28.99 17.49
N ASN A 45 12.44 -29.97 17.14
CA ASN A 45 12.77 -31.05 16.20
C ASN A 45 12.44 -30.68 14.74
N LEU A 46 11.91 -29.49 14.49
CA LEU A 46 11.74 -28.99 13.13
C LEU A 46 13.15 -28.73 12.57
N HIS A 47 13.74 -29.76 11.96
CA HIS A 47 15.08 -29.73 11.40
C HIS A 47 15.15 -28.85 10.16
N LEU A 48 15.16 -27.52 10.38
CA LEU A 48 15.48 -26.52 9.36
C LEU A 48 16.96 -26.57 8.94
N ASP A 49 17.77 -27.29 9.73
CA ASP A 49 19.23 -27.37 9.58
C ASP A 49 19.72 -28.38 8.54
N LYS A 50 18.82 -29.23 8.00
CA LYS A 50 19.19 -30.06 6.86
C LYS A 50 19.00 -29.26 5.59
N PRO A 51 20.09 -28.89 4.89
CA PRO A 51 19.92 -28.31 3.55
C PRO A 51 19.13 -29.32 2.70
N PRO A 52 18.12 -28.85 1.93
CA PRO A 52 17.42 -29.71 1.00
C PRO A 52 18.45 -30.35 0.06
N GLU A 53 18.20 -31.59 -0.39
CA GLU A 53 19.07 -32.30 -1.33
C GLU A 53 19.27 -31.49 -2.63
N SER A 54 18.33 -30.60 -2.96
CA SER A 54 18.46 -29.60 -4.01
C SER A 54 17.96 -28.25 -3.53
N MET A 55 18.81 -27.23 -3.63
CA MET A 55 18.42 -25.84 -3.40
C MET A 55 17.55 -25.35 -4.56
N GLY A 56 16.44 -24.69 -4.27
CA GLY A 56 15.69 -23.94 -5.26
C GLY A 56 16.49 -22.73 -5.79
N SER A 57 16.08 -22.17 -6.89
CA SER A 57 16.64 -20.92 -7.42
C SER A 57 15.81 -19.74 -6.95
N LEU A 58 16.48 -18.63 -6.56
CA LEU A 58 15.85 -17.33 -6.35
C LEU A 58 15.93 -16.53 -7.65
N VAL A 59 14.77 -16.02 -8.08
CA VAL A 59 14.67 -15.12 -9.22
C VAL A 59 14.00 -13.83 -8.73
N GLU A 60 14.67 -12.70 -8.94
CA GLU A 60 14.09 -11.38 -8.69
C GLU A 60 13.34 -10.91 -9.94
N ALA A 61 12.19 -10.27 -9.73
CA ALA A 61 11.39 -9.71 -10.81
C ALA A 61 10.86 -8.33 -10.43
N ASP A 62 10.99 -7.36 -11.34
CA ASP A 62 10.30 -6.08 -11.23
C ASP A 62 8.85 -6.26 -11.68
N ILE A 63 7.94 -6.26 -10.71
CA ILE A 63 6.50 -6.35 -10.96
C ILE A 63 5.84 -4.96 -11.03
N VAL A 64 6.49 -3.91 -10.52
CA VAL A 64 5.90 -2.57 -10.40
C VAL A 64 5.59 -2.00 -11.78
N SER A 65 6.54 -2.08 -12.73
CA SER A 65 6.33 -1.58 -14.08
C SER A 65 5.14 -2.26 -14.76
N GLN A 66 5.05 -3.59 -14.67
CA GLN A 66 3.95 -4.37 -15.24
C GLN A 66 2.60 -4.03 -14.59
N TYR A 67 2.60 -3.83 -13.27
CA TYR A 67 1.41 -3.41 -12.53
C TYR A 67 0.93 -2.02 -12.99
N LEU A 68 1.83 -1.05 -13.11
CA LEU A 68 1.51 0.30 -13.56
C LEU A 68 0.98 0.30 -15.00
N ASP A 69 1.62 -0.44 -15.91
CA ASP A 69 1.17 -0.57 -17.29
C ASP A 69 -0.25 -1.13 -17.35
N HIS A 70 -0.51 -2.20 -16.58
CA HIS A 70 -1.85 -2.81 -16.52
C HIS A 70 -2.91 -1.82 -16.01
N ILE A 71 -2.62 -1.06 -14.93
CA ILE A 71 -3.58 -0.09 -14.39
C ILE A 71 -3.83 1.04 -15.39
N VAL A 72 -2.79 1.54 -16.07
CA VAL A 72 -2.95 2.57 -17.11
C VAL A 72 -3.81 2.06 -18.26
N ASP A 73 -3.61 0.83 -18.71
CA ASP A 73 -4.35 0.23 -19.82
C ASP A 73 -5.86 0.09 -19.54
N ILE A 74 -6.21 -0.23 -18.29
CA ILE A 74 -7.63 -0.39 -17.90
C ILE A 74 -8.28 0.91 -17.42
N SER A 75 -7.48 1.94 -17.13
CA SER A 75 -7.99 3.22 -16.63
C SER A 75 -8.40 4.14 -17.76
N ARG A 76 -9.47 4.90 -17.53
CA ARG A 76 -9.93 5.96 -18.45
C ARG A 76 -10.20 7.20 -17.62
N LEU A 77 -9.38 8.23 -17.80
CA LEU A 77 -9.62 9.54 -17.23
C LEU A 77 -10.18 10.47 -18.31
N GLU A 78 -11.30 11.15 -18.04
CA GLU A 78 -11.88 12.11 -18.96
C GLU A 78 -11.08 13.41 -19.04
N LYS A 79 -10.32 13.72 -17.98
CA LYS A 79 -9.44 14.88 -17.90
C LYS A 79 -8.22 14.61 -17.04
N SER A 80 -7.19 15.40 -17.20
CA SER A 80 -6.10 15.50 -16.24
C SER A 80 -6.57 16.13 -14.93
N PHE A 81 -6.04 15.63 -13.81
CA PHE A 81 -6.28 16.17 -12.48
C PHE A 81 -4.98 16.74 -11.88
N LYS A 82 -5.13 17.79 -11.10
CA LYS A 82 -4.10 18.31 -10.21
C LYS A 82 -4.33 17.74 -8.82
N LEU A 83 -3.40 16.93 -8.32
CA LEU A 83 -3.60 16.22 -7.06
C LEU A 83 -2.32 16.17 -6.21
N VAL A 84 -2.50 16.01 -4.88
CA VAL A 84 -1.41 15.74 -3.93
C VAL A 84 -1.49 14.28 -3.51
N VAL A 85 -0.35 13.59 -3.55
CA VAL A 85 -0.22 12.19 -3.11
C VAL A 85 0.58 12.17 -1.82
N ASP A 86 -0.04 11.74 -0.75
CA ASP A 86 0.62 11.50 0.53
C ASP A 86 0.91 10.01 0.69
N GLY A 87 2.20 9.68 0.62
CA GLY A 87 2.72 8.32 0.74
C GLY A 87 3.05 7.92 2.18
N ALA A 88 3.00 8.83 3.13
CA ALA A 88 3.40 8.60 4.53
C ALA A 88 4.77 7.88 4.66
N ASN A 89 5.72 8.21 3.79
CA ASN A 89 7.03 7.55 3.67
C ASN A 89 6.97 6.03 3.45
N SER A 90 5.91 5.54 2.84
CA SER A 90 5.66 4.12 2.65
C SER A 90 5.61 3.70 1.17
N VAL A 91 5.48 2.40 0.93
CA VAL A 91 5.60 1.78 -0.39
C VAL A 91 4.68 2.37 -1.46
N PRO A 92 3.40 2.69 -1.19
CA PRO A 92 2.51 3.24 -2.22
C PRO A 92 2.89 4.63 -2.72
N GLY A 93 3.64 5.44 -1.95
CA GLY A 93 3.99 6.80 -2.31
C GLY A 93 4.60 6.94 -3.72
N PRO A 94 5.78 6.37 -3.99
CA PRO A 94 6.41 6.47 -5.31
C PRO A 94 5.60 5.76 -6.40
N ILE A 95 4.88 4.69 -6.08
CA ILE A 95 4.06 3.94 -7.05
C ILE A 95 2.86 4.76 -7.49
N ALA A 96 2.12 5.35 -6.55
CA ALA A 96 0.96 6.19 -6.84
C ALA A 96 1.36 7.45 -7.62
N THR A 97 2.47 8.10 -7.25
CA THR A 97 2.98 9.25 -7.99
C THR A 97 3.27 8.90 -9.45
N GLN A 98 4.00 7.81 -9.69
CA GLN A 98 4.28 7.34 -11.06
C GLN A 98 3.00 6.98 -11.83
N LEU A 99 2.03 6.36 -11.17
CA LEU A 99 0.74 6.02 -11.78
C LEU A 99 0.01 7.26 -12.28
N PHE A 100 -0.13 8.27 -11.43
CA PHE A 100 -0.83 9.49 -11.80
C PHE A 100 -0.11 10.29 -12.88
N ASP A 101 1.23 10.30 -12.87
CA ASP A 101 2.02 10.89 -13.95
C ASP A 101 1.76 10.17 -15.29
N ARG A 102 1.75 8.83 -15.31
CA ARG A 102 1.44 8.04 -16.52
C ARG A 102 0.00 8.24 -17.01
N LEU A 103 -0.93 8.51 -16.11
CA LEU A 103 -2.32 8.86 -16.44
C LEU A 103 -2.48 10.32 -16.90
N GLY A 104 -1.39 11.08 -17.00
CA GLY A 104 -1.38 12.46 -17.45
C GLY A 104 -1.88 13.47 -16.41
N CYS A 105 -1.91 13.10 -15.14
CA CYS A 105 -2.23 14.00 -14.05
C CYS A 105 -1.00 14.82 -13.62
N LEU A 106 -1.23 15.95 -12.96
CA LEU A 106 -0.18 16.71 -12.30
C LEU A 106 -0.16 16.31 -10.80
N ALA A 107 0.70 15.35 -10.48
CA ALA A 107 0.83 14.82 -9.11
C ALA A 107 1.92 15.55 -8.32
N PHE A 108 1.57 16.05 -7.13
CA PHE A 108 2.50 16.64 -6.16
C PHE A 108 2.78 15.60 -5.07
N PRO A 109 4.00 15.04 -5.01
CA PRO A 109 4.35 14.07 -3.97
C PRO A 109 4.52 14.76 -2.62
N LEU A 110 3.92 14.17 -1.59
CA LEU A 110 4.07 14.50 -0.18
C LEU A 110 4.51 13.24 0.56
N TYR A 111 5.69 13.27 1.17
CA TYR A 111 6.24 12.13 1.93
C TYR A 111 6.27 10.81 1.12
N CYS A 112 6.66 10.91 -0.15
CA CYS A 112 6.68 9.78 -1.08
C CYS A 112 8.04 9.05 -1.16
N ASP A 113 9.08 9.53 -0.50
CA ASP A 113 10.33 8.78 -0.33
C ASP A 113 10.12 7.68 0.72
N ILE A 114 10.51 6.44 0.42
CA ILE A 114 10.33 5.31 1.33
C ILE A 114 11.30 5.41 2.50
N ASP A 115 10.76 5.53 3.72
CA ASP A 115 11.50 5.50 4.96
C ASP A 115 10.68 4.77 6.04
N GLY A 116 11.09 3.55 6.37
CA GLY A 116 10.40 2.71 7.37
C GLY A 116 10.43 3.25 8.79
N SER A 117 11.10 4.37 9.07
CA SER A 117 11.00 5.08 10.35
C SER A 117 9.77 6.00 10.45
N PHE A 118 9.11 6.29 9.29
CA PHE A 118 7.94 7.17 9.20
C PHE A 118 8.16 8.54 9.83
N PRO A 119 9.17 9.32 9.39
CA PRO A 119 9.64 10.52 10.10
C PRO A 119 8.63 11.66 10.14
N ASN A 120 7.63 11.70 9.26
CA ASN A 120 6.67 12.78 9.17
C ASN A 120 5.38 12.48 9.94
N HIS A 121 4.76 11.35 9.67
CA HIS A 121 3.59 10.86 10.40
C HIS A 121 3.43 9.34 10.21
N PRO A 122 2.72 8.65 11.12
CA PRO A 122 2.39 7.23 10.94
C PRO A 122 1.59 6.98 9.65
N PRO A 123 1.79 5.84 8.96
CA PRO A 123 1.12 5.52 7.71
C PRO A 123 -0.33 5.03 7.95
N ASN A 124 -1.10 5.81 8.70
CA ASN A 124 -2.49 5.51 9.05
C ASN A 124 -3.40 6.69 8.69
N PRO A 125 -4.03 6.68 7.51
CA PRO A 125 -4.90 7.76 7.06
C PRO A 125 -6.26 7.81 7.77
N ALA A 126 -6.57 6.84 8.64
CA ALA A 126 -7.78 6.89 9.46
C ALA A 126 -7.68 7.87 10.65
N ASP A 127 -6.48 8.31 11.03
CA ASP A 127 -6.27 9.33 12.05
C ASP A 127 -6.16 10.72 11.39
N GLU A 128 -7.11 11.61 11.69
CA GLU A 128 -7.16 12.97 11.14
C GLU A 128 -5.87 13.76 11.31
N LYS A 129 -5.13 13.50 12.39
CA LYS A 129 -3.86 14.18 12.65
C LYS A 129 -2.83 13.94 11.55
N ASN A 130 -2.87 12.77 10.93
CA ASN A 130 -1.97 12.39 9.85
C ASN A 130 -2.35 13.05 8.51
N LEU A 131 -3.53 13.66 8.42
CA LEU A 131 -4.04 14.29 7.19
C LEU A 131 -3.83 15.81 7.14
N VAL A 132 -3.39 16.43 8.24
CA VAL A 132 -3.28 17.89 8.36
C VAL A 132 -2.36 18.49 7.30
N ASP A 133 -1.20 17.87 7.07
CA ASP A 133 -0.26 18.34 6.06
C ASP A 133 -0.81 18.16 4.65
N LEU A 134 -1.47 17.03 4.36
CA LEU A 134 -2.12 16.82 3.08
C LEU A 134 -3.22 17.85 2.83
N GLN A 135 -4.07 18.14 3.81
CA GLN A 135 -5.11 19.18 3.70
C GLN A 135 -4.51 20.54 3.34
N ARG A 136 -3.43 20.92 4.03
CA ARG A 136 -2.71 22.19 3.78
C ARG A 136 -2.13 22.19 2.36
N HIS A 137 -1.42 21.14 1.95
CA HIS A 137 -0.81 21.05 0.62
C HIS A 137 -1.84 21.08 -0.51
N VAL A 138 -3.02 20.46 -0.34
CA VAL A 138 -4.12 20.55 -1.30
C VAL A 138 -4.54 22.00 -1.54
N ILE A 139 -4.66 22.77 -0.47
CA ILE A 139 -5.05 24.19 -0.55
C ILE A 139 -3.92 25.03 -1.18
N ASP A 140 -2.69 24.88 -0.68
CA ASP A 140 -1.52 25.65 -1.12
C ASP A 140 -1.19 25.42 -2.59
N GLN A 141 -1.29 24.17 -3.04
CA GLN A 141 -1.11 23.80 -4.42
C GLN A 141 -2.33 24.07 -5.30
N GLN A 142 -3.46 24.48 -4.73
CA GLN A 142 -4.75 24.58 -5.46
C GLN A 142 -5.07 23.26 -6.21
N ALA A 143 -4.82 22.13 -5.54
CA ALA A 143 -5.11 20.83 -6.10
C ALA A 143 -6.62 20.52 -6.06
N GLU A 144 -7.09 19.72 -7.02
CA GLU A 144 -8.49 19.29 -7.05
C GLU A 144 -8.78 18.21 -6.02
N LEU A 145 -7.74 17.39 -5.70
CA LEU A 145 -7.82 16.27 -4.75
C LEU A 145 -6.51 16.11 -3.99
N GLY A 146 -6.60 15.52 -2.78
CA GLY A 146 -5.50 14.91 -2.05
C GLY A 146 -5.80 13.44 -1.79
N LEU A 147 -4.80 12.58 -1.86
CA LEU A 147 -4.91 11.14 -1.63
C LEU A 147 -3.88 10.73 -0.59
N ALA A 148 -4.33 10.17 0.53
CA ALA A 148 -3.48 9.61 1.57
C ALA A 148 -3.61 8.09 1.58
N PHE A 149 -2.48 7.38 1.50
CA PHE A 149 -2.41 5.93 1.52
C PHE A 149 -1.92 5.42 2.87
N ASP A 150 -2.30 4.19 3.22
CA ASP A 150 -1.68 3.49 4.35
C ASP A 150 -0.40 2.76 3.92
N GLY A 151 0.26 2.08 4.87
CA GLY A 151 1.62 1.56 4.68
C GLY A 151 1.80 0.55 3.56
N ASP A 152 0.79 -0.26 3.25
CA ASP A 152 0.81 -1.22 2.13
C ASP A 152 -0.18 -0.86 1.00
N GLY A 153 -0.85 0.29 1.11
CA GLY A 153 -1.65 0.89 0.04
C GLY A 153 -3.00 0.20 -0.21
N ASP A 154 -3.49 -0.59 0.74
CA ASP A 154 -4.81 -1.23 0.64
C ASP A 154 -5.95 -0.31 1.13
N ARG A 155 -5.61 0.86 1.71
CA ARG A 155 -6.55 1.90 2.14
C ARG A 155 -6.17 3.26 1.58
N VAL A 156 -7.19 4.04 1.25
CA VAL A 156 -7.05 5.42 0.79
C VAL A 156 -8.06 6.32 1.47
N VAL A 157 -7.63 7.53 1.84
CA VAL A 157 -8.51 8.62 2.26
C VAL A 157 -8.34 9.77 1.28
N VAL A 158 -9.45 10.38 0.93
CA VAL A 158 -9.50 11.47 -0.06
C VAL A 158 -9.69 12.82 0.64
N ILE A 159 -8.91 13.81 0.23
CA ILE A 159 -9.12 15.22 0.57
C ILE A 159 -9.68 15.93 -0.66
N SER A 160 -10.78 16.64 -0.49
CA SER A 160 -11.36 17.46 -1.55
C SER A 160 -10.51 18.73 -1.80
N GLY A 161 -10.63 19.36 -2.96
CA GLY A 161 -9.92 20.61 -3.29
C GLY A 161 -10.21 21.80 -2.34
N ARG A 162 -11.16 21.62 -1.40
CA ARG A 162 -11.43 22.58 -0.32
C ARG A 162 -10.78 22.19 1.02
N GLY A 163 -9.89 21.19 1.01
CA GLY A 163 -9.21 20.69 2.20
C GLY A 163 -10.11 19.86 3.15
N ARG A 164 -11.29 19.41 2.69
CA ARG A 164 -12.19 18.59 3.52
C ARG A 164 -11.89 17.11 3.33
N ILE A 165 -11.87 16.36 4.42
CA ILE A 165 -11.76 14.90 4.38
C ILE A 165 -13.06 14.33 3.79
N VAL A 166 -12.91 13.44 2.80
CA VAL A 166 -13.99 12.61 2.27
C VAL A 166 -13.80 11.21 2.85
N TRP A 167 -14.59 10.88 3.84
CA TRP A 167 -14.46 9.61 4.55
C TRP A 167 -14.84 8.42 3.67
N PRO A 168 -14.30 7.21 3.96
CA PRO A 168 -14.52 6.03 3.13
C PRO A 168 -15.98 5.68 2.90
N ASP A 169 -16.87 5.90 3.87
CA ASP A 169 -18.32 5.71 3.74
C ASP A 169 -18.93 6.66 2.70
N GLN A 170 -18.50 7.94 2.70
CA GLN A 170 -18.92 8.91 1.70
C GLN A 170 -18.39 8.56 0.31
N LEU A 171 -17.13 8.09 0.23
CA LEU A 171 -16.52 7.63 -1.01
C LEU A 171 -17.25 6.41 -1.58
N MET A 172 -17.62 5.45 -0.73
CA MET A 172 -18.43 4.29 -1.12
C MET A 172 -19.80 4.67 -1.68
N MET A 173 -20.42 5.75 -1.17
CA MET A 173 -21.67 6.26 -1.74
C MET A 173 -21.51 6.79 -3.17
N ILE A 174 -20.32 7.28 -3.54
CA ILE A 174 -20.01 7.72 -4.91
C ILE A 174 -19.85 6.50 -5.82
N PHE A 175 -19.17 5.46 -5.35
CA PHE A 175 -18.94 4.23 -6.13
C PHE A 175 -20.17 3.35 -6.29
N ALA A 176 -21.17 3.48 -5.41
CA ALA A 176 -22.41 2.71 -5.46
C ALA A 176 -23.46 3.27 -6.47
N ARG A 177 -23.15 4.34 -7.18
CA ARG A 177 -24.01 4.95 -8.23
C ARG A 177 -23.72 4.37 -9.60
#